data_616cb5f7b03bb6684e2166ed45a11ee8
#
_entry.id   616cb5f7b03bb6684e2166ed45a11ee8
#
_cell.length_a   1.000
_cell.length_b   1.000
_cell.length_c   1.000
_cell.angle_alpha   90.00
_cell.angle_beta   90.00
_cell.angle_gamma   90.00
#
_symmetry.space_group_name_H-M   'P 1'
#
loop_
_entity.id
_entity.type
_entity.pdbx_description
1 polymer ?
#
loop_
_entity_poly.entity_id
_entity_poly.type
_entity_poly.pdbx_seq_one_letter_code
_entity_poly.pdbx_strand_id
1 'polypeptide(L)'
;MTFLEESLIGIPHLMDAYRKGNVAIINAPGNGIADDKGIYYFVPKMIEYYLGEKPILKNAPTYLPFYEDDFKYVMDHFENLVIKDVAEAGGYGVVFGSSLSKEEAEKFKETIRKERRRFIKSK
;
A
#
# COMPACT_ATOMS: atom_id res chain seq x y z
N MET A 1 19.50 -12.84 0.43
CA MET A 1 19.85 -11.69 -0.44
C MET A 1 19.06 -10.49 0.02
N THR A 2 19.68 -9.36 0.27
CA THR A 2 19.02 -8.18 0.81
C THR A 2 18.38 -7.31 -0.30
N PHE A 3 18.77 -7.53 -1.54
CA PHE A 3 18.39 -6.71 -2.69
C PHE A 3 18.02 -7.58 -3.88
N LEU A 4 17.19 -7.02 -4.76
CA LEU A 4 16.89 -7.61 -6.05
C LEU A 4 18.12 -7.50 -6.94
N GLU A 5 18.59 -8.60 -7.51
CA GLU A 5 19.75 -8.64 -8.40
C GLU A 5 19.55 -7.80 -9.66
N GLU A 6 18.30 -7.68 -10.10
CA GLU A 6 17.89 -6.97 -11.31
C GLU A 6 17.59 -5.48 -11.07
N SER A 7 17.88 -4.96 -9.86
CA SER A 7 17.61 -3.56 -9.53
C SER A 7 18.50 -2.62 -10.32
N LEU A 8 17.91 -1.71 -11.09
CA LEU A 8 18.60 -0.67 -11.84
C LEU A 8 18.98 0.54 -11.00
N ILE A 9 18.40 0.67 -9.80
CA ILE A 9 18.61 1.81 -8.90
C ILE A 9 19.47 1.46 -7.69
N GLY A 10 19.85 0.20 -7.55
CA GLY A 10 20.71 -0.26 -6.47
C GLY A 10 22.19 0.14 -6.70
N ILE A 11 22.90 0.44 -5.61
CA ILE A 11 24.33 0.72 -5.63
C ILE A 11 25.06 -0.57 -5.24
N PRO A 12 25.86 -1.17 -6.13
CA PRO A 12 26.67 -2.34 -5.79
C PRO A 12 27.56 -2.06 -4.57
N HIS A 13 27.70 -3.05 -3.70
CA HIS A 13 28.54 -2.98 -2.50
C HIS A 13 28.16 -1.94 -1.43
N LEU A 14 26.99 -1.29 -1.53
CA LEU A 14 26.53 -0.33 -0.53
C LEU A 14 26.48 -0.95 0.88
N MET A 15 25.99 -2.20 0.98
CA MET A 15 25.90 -2.87 2.29
C MET A 15 27.27 -3.29 2.84
N ASP A 16 28.26 -3.52 1.99
CA ASP A 16 29.61 -3.78 2.43
C ASP A 16 30.26 -2.50 2.99
N ALA A 17 30.03 -1.36 2.36
CA ALA A 17 30.45 -0.06 2.87
C ALA A 17 29.77 0.28 4.20
N TYR A 18 28.46 0.00 4.32
CA TYR A 18 27.71 0.19 5.56
C TYR A 18 28.25 -0.68 6.70
N ARG A 19 28.46 -1.98 6.47
CA ARG A 19 29.01 -2.90 7.49
C ARG A 19 30.41 -2.49 7.95
N LYS A 20 31.20 -1.87 7.07
CA LYS A 20 32.54 -1.34 7.39
C LYS A 20 32.48 0.03 8.08
N GLY A 21 31.30 0.60 8.30
CA GLY A 21 31.16 1.92 8.91
C GLY A 21 31.53 3.10 8.01
N ASN A 22 31.70 2.89 6.71
CA ASN A 22 32.14 3.91 5.76
C ASN A 22 30.96 4.80 5.29
N VAL A 23 29.73 4.40 5.53
CA VAL A 23 28.51 5.13 5.15
C VAL A 23 27.42 4.89 6.18
N ALA A 24 26.65 5.93 6.50
CA ALA A 24 25.44 5.80 7.28
C ALA A 24 24.22 5.63 6.34
N ILE A 25 23.33 4.71 6.67
CA ILE A 25 22.05 4.53 5.97
C ILE A 25 20.94 4.90 6.94
N ILE A 26 20.16 5.91 6.58
CA ILE A 26 18.95 6.30 7.30
C ILE A 26 17.81 5.47 6.71
N ASN A 27 16.98 4.89 7.57
CA ASN A 27 16.02 3.81 7.31
C ASN A 27 16.72 2.44 7.13
N ALA A 28 16.47 1.56 8.07
CA ALA A 28 17.06 0.23 8.05
C ALA A 28 16.60 -0.57 6.82
N PRO A 29 17.49 -1.33 6.18
CA PRO A 29 17.08 -2.31 5.18
C PRO A 29 16.04 -3.27 5.72
N GLY A 30 15.02 -3.56 4.94
CA GLY A 30 13.87 -4.39 5.36
C GLY A 30 12.71 -3.62 5.98
N ASN A 31 12.78 -2.30 6.07
CA ASN A 31 11.70 -1.45 6.62
C ASN A 31 10.55 -1.20 5.62
N GLY A 32 10.35 -2.09 4.66
CA GLY A 32 9.33 -1.97 3.61
C GLY A 32 7.89 -1.95 4.12
N ILE A 33 7.66 -2.37 5.38
CA ILE A 33 6.33 -2.23 6.00
C ILE A 33 5.89 -0.76 6.09
N ALA A 34 6.81 0.18 6.22
CA ALA A 34 6.51 1.61 6.25
C ALA A 34 6.05 2.15 4.89
N ASP A 35 6.42 1.47 3.80
CA ASP A 35 6.04 1.84 2.43
C ASP A 35 4.75 1.15 1.97
N ASP A 36 4.30 0.13 2.69
CA ASP A 36 3.06 -0.57 2.40
C ASP A 36 1.86 0.37 2.62
N LYS A 37 1.11 0.61 1.55
CA LYS A 37 -0.05 1.50 1.61
C LYS A 37 -1.15 1.01 2.56
N GLY A 38 -1.18 -0.30 2.88
CA GLY A 38 -2.10 -0.89 3.85
C GLY A 38 -1.89 -0.33 5.26
N ILE A 39 -0.68 0.08 5.61
CA ILE A 39 -0.38 0.70 6.91
C ILE A 39 -1.20 1.97 7.14
N TYR A 40 -1.46 2.74 6.08
CA TYR A 40 -2.27 3.97 6.18
C TYR A 40 -3.65 3.74 6.79
N TYR A 41 -4.26 2.59 6.53
CA TYR A 41 -5.54 2.18 7.12
C TYR A 41 -5.45 2.06 8.65
N PHE A 42 -4.31 1.63 9.17
CA PHE A 42 -4.12 1.40 10.59
C PHE A 42 -3.63 2.62 11.37
N VAL A 43 -3.08 3.64 10.69
CA VAL A 43 -2.50 4.82 11.36
C VAL A 43 -3.42 5.46 12.39
N PRO A 44 -4.72 5.73 12.11
CA PRO A 44 -5.62 6.29 13.14
C PRO A 44 -5.76 5.39 14.36
N LYS A 45 -5.89 4.08 14.14
CA LYS A 45 -6.00 3.10 15.22
C LYS A 45 -4.72 2.98 16.04
N MET A 46 -3.56 3.12 15.37
CA MET A 46 -2.26 3.12 16.05
C MET A 46 -2.07 4.35 16.93
N ILE A 47 -2.50 5.52 16.47
CA ILE A 47 -2.48 6.75 17.27
C ILE A 47 -3.34 6.56 18.53
N GLU A 48 -4.56 6.09 18.38
CA GLU A 48 -5.44 5.84 19.52
C GLU A 48 -4.87 4.80 20.48
N TYR A 49 -4.29 3.73 19.97
CA TYR A 49 -3.73 2.64 20.78
C TYR A 49 -2.47 3.06 21.55
N TYR A 50 -1.51 3.69 20.87
CA TYR A 50 -0.22 4.00 21.49
C TYR A 50 -0.21 5.32 22.26
N LEU A 51 -0.97 6.31 21.81
CA LEU A 51 -0.97 7.65 22.41
C LEU A 51 -2.22 7.93 23.28
N GLY A 52 -3.26 7.11 23.17
CA GLY A 52 -4.54 7.37 23.84
C GLY A 52 -5.27 8.61 23.33
N GLU A 53 -4.90 9.09 22.14
CA GLU A 53 -5.40 10.33 21.55
C GLU A 53 -6.16 10.06 20.25
N LYS A 54 -7.04 10.99 19.86
CA LYS A 54 -7.65 10.96 18.54
C LYS A 54 -6.73 11.62 17.52
N PRO A 55 -6.66 11.10 16.28
CA PRO A 55 -5.90 11.74 15.21
C PRO A 55 -6.30 13.20 15.01
N ILE A 56 -5.33 14.11 14.96
CA ILE A 56 -5.55 15.53 14.67
C ILE A 56 -5.94 15.71 13.20
N LEU A 57 -5.23 15.03 12.29
CA LEU A 57 -5.51 15.04 10.87
C LEU A 57 -6.41 13.86 10.49
N LYS A 58 -7.42 14.13 9.69
CA LYS A 58 -8.29 13.08 9.16
C LYS A 58 -7.64 12.40 7.97
N ASN A 59 -7.53 11.08 8.02
CA ASN A 59 -7.15 10.28 6.86
C ASN A 59 -8.28 10.31 5.80
N ALA A 60 -7.91 10.20 4.54
CA ALA A 60 -8.89 9.89 3.51
C ALA A 60 -9.58 8.54 3.85
N PRO A 61 -10.90 8.43 3.68
CA PRO A 61 -11.58 7.16 3.88
C PRO A 61 -10.92 6.05 3.08
N THR A 62 -10.48 5.02 3.76
CA THR A 62 -9.65 3.96 3.19
C THR A 62 -10.23 2.61 3.57
N TYR A 63 -10.26 1.70 2.64
CA TYR A 63 -10.86 0.37 2.76
C TYR A 63 -9.87 -0.70 2.38
N LEU A 64 -9.80 -1.77 3.18
CA LEU A 64 -9.02 -2.97 2.90
C LEU A 64 -9.95 -4.12 2.55
N PRO A 65 -10.00 -4.57 1.29
CA PRO A 65 -10.86 -5.69 0.87
C PRO A 65 -10.55 -7.01 1.59
N PHE A 66 -9.49 -7.06 2.35
CA PHE A 66 -9.19 -8.16 3.28
C PHE A 66 -10.30 -8.35 4.31
N TYR A 67 -10.87 -7.27 4.82
CA TYR A 67 -12.00 -7.29 5.76
C TYR A 67 -13.33 -7.37 5.00
N GLU A 68 -14.26 -8.19 5.49
CA GLU A 68 -15.49 -8.51 4.77
C GLU A 68 -16.40 -7.27 4.56
N ASP A 69 -16.51 -6.41 5.56
CA ASP A 69 -17.33 -5.20 5.46
C ASP A 69 -16.75 -4.19 4.47
N ASP A 70 -15.42 -4.00 4.50
CA ASP A 70 -14.71 -3.17 3.54
C ASP A 70 -14.82 -3.75 2.13
N PHE A 71 -14.75 -5.08 1.99
CA PHE A 71 -14.90 -5.74 0.71
C PHE A 71 -16.28 -5.50 0.10
N LYS A 72 -17.35 -5.66 0.87
CA LYS A 72 -18.70 -5.37 0.41
C LYS A 72 -18.83 -3.92 -0.04
N TYR A 73 -18.39 -2.98 0.80
CA TYR A 73 -18.40 -1.56 0.47
C TYR A 73 -17.68 -1.26 -0.85
N VAL A 74 -16.50 -1.85 -1.03
CA VAL A 74 -15.69 -1.70 -2.23
C VAL A 74 -16.40 -2.23 -3.47
N MET A 75 -17.07 -3.38 -3.39
CA MET A 75 -17.80 -3.96 -4.52
C MET A 75 -18.99 -3.09 -4.92
N ASP A 76 -19.69 -2.53 -3.95
CA ASP A 76 -20.90 -1.72 -4.17
C ASP A 76 -20.57 -0.30 -4.68
N HIS A 77 -19.41 0.25 -4.32
CA HIS A 77 -19.01 1.63 -4.62
C HIS A 77 -17.78 1.72 -5.52
N PHE A 78 -17.46 0.67 -6.25
CA PHE A 78 -16.23 0.52 -7.01
C PHE A 78 -15.91 1.72 -7.91
N GLU A 79 -16.91 2.27 -8.61
CA GLU A 79 -16.76 3.37 -9.54
C GLU A 79 -16.31 4.69 -8.87
N ASN A 80 -16.58 4.83 -7.57
CA ASN A 80 -16.25 6.04 -6.80
C ASN A 80 -14.93 5.95 -6.04
N LEU A 81 -14.16 4.90 -6.27
CA LEU A 81 -12.96 4.61 -5.50
C LEU A 81 -11.70 4.63 -6.37
N VAL A 82 -10.60 5.00 -5.73
CA VAL A 82 -9.26 4.84 -6.29
C VAL A 82 -8.65 3.57 -5.73
N ILE A 83 -8.33 2.64 -6.61
CA ILE A 83 -7.77 1.35 -6.27
C ILE A 83 -6.26 1.42 -6.41
N LYS A 84 -5.53 0.92 -5.42
CA LYS A 84 -4.07 0.92 -5.41
C LYS A 84 -3.57 -0.46 -5.01
N ASP A 85 -2.54 -0.92 -5.69
CA ASP A 85 -1.74 -2.04 -5.23
C ASP A 85 -0.93 -1.61 -3.99
N VAL A 86 -0.94 -2.40 -2.93
CA VAL A 86 -0.27 -2.03 -1.66
C VAL A 86 1.24 -1.96 -1.79
N ALA A 87 1.83 -2.77 -2.66
CA ALA A 87 3.26 -2.91 -2.83
C ALA A 87 3.85 -2.04 -3.95
N GLU A 88 3.03 -1.56 -4.89
CA GLU A 88 3.52 -0.79 -6.04
C GLU A 88 3.77 0.68 -5.68
N ALA A 89 4.75 1.30 -6.34
CA ALA A 89 5.15 2.69 -6.14
C ALA A 89 5.12 3.47 -7.47
N GLY A 90 5.37 4.78 -7.41
CA GLY A 90 5.52 5.63 -8.61
C GLY A 90 4.26 5.79 -9.46
N GLY A 91 3.07 5.56 -8.91
CA GLY A 91 1.80 5.63 -9.66
C GLY A 91 1.43 4.34 -10.40
N TYR A 92 2.31 3.35 -10.44
CA TYR A 92 2.00 2.04 -10.96
C TYR A 92 0.97 1.34 -10.07
N GLY A 93 0.06 0.58 -10.69
CA GLY A 93 -1.00 -0.13 -9.95
C GLY A 93 -2.08 0.77 -9.35
N VAL A 94 -2.19 2.04 -9.79
CA VAL A 94 -3.27 2.95 -9.41
C VAL A 94 -4.34 2.95 -10.50
N VAL A 95 -5.56 2.62 -10.12
CA VAL A 95 -6.71 2.55 -11.02
C VAL A 95 -7.85 3.38 -10.44
N PHE A 96 -8.42 4.26 -11.25
CA PHE A 96 -9.62 5.00 -10.90
C PHE A 96 -10.83 4.19 -11.37
N GLY A 97 -11.72 3.81 -10.45
CA GLY A 97 -12.91 3.03 -10.78
C GLY A 97 -13.79 3.71 -11.83
N SER A 98 -13.88 5.04 -11.78
CA SER A 98 -14.63 5.86 -12.74
C SER A 98 -14.05 5.88 -14.15
N SER A 99 -12.80 5.51 -14.35
CA SER A 99 -12.14 5.53 -15.68
C SER A 99 -12.28 4.21 -16.44
N LEU A 100 -12.81 3.18 -15.81
CA LEU A 100 -12.97 1.86 -16.41
C LEU A 100 -14.33 1.71 -17.10
N SER A 101 -14.34 1.00 -18.20
CA SER A 101 -15.58 0.48 -18.78
C SER A 101 -16.22 -0.55 -17.84
N LYS A 102 -17.50 -0.84 -18.04
CA LYS A 102 -18.20 -1.84 -17.22
C LYS A 102 -17.54 -3.21 -17.27
N GLU A 103 -17.06 -3.61 -18.44
CA GLU A 103 -16.39 -4.89 -18.63
C GLU A 103 -15.04 -4.95 -17.90
N GLU A 104 -14.24 -3.90 -18.00
CA GLU A 104 -12.96 -3.78 -17.28
C GLU A 104 -13.17 -3.74 -15.77
N ALA A 105 -14.19 -3.02 -15.30
CA ALA A 105 -14.54 -2.95 -13.90
C ALA A 105 -14.90 -4.34 -13.32
N GLU A 106 -15.70 -5.12 -14.05
CA GLU A 106 -16.03 -6.48 -13.59
C GLU A 106 -14.81 -7.41 -13.60
N LYS A 107 -13.96 -7.36 -14.60
CA LYS A 107 -12.68 -8.10 -14.60
C LYS A 107 -11.80 -7.73 -13.42
N PHE A 108 -11.73 -6.43 -13.10
CA PHE A 108 -10.94 -5.93 -11.98
C PHE A 108 -11.52 -6.34 -10.63
N LYS A 109 -12.85 -6.31 -10.49
CA LYS A 109 -13.54 -6.81 -9.29
C LYS A 109 -13.25 -8.31 -9.06
N GLU A 110 -13.21 -9.12 -10.13
CA GLU A 110 -12.80 -10.52 -10.02
C GLU A 110 -11.37 -10.71 -9.53
N THR A 111 -10.44 -9.84 -9.98
CA THR A 111 -9.06 -9.84 -9.49
C THR A 111 -9.02 -9.54 -7.99
N ILE A 112 -9.79 -8.55 -7.53
CA ILE A 112 -9.88 -8.21 -6.10
C ILE A 112 -10.46 -9.36 -5.29
N ARG A 113 -11.48 -10.08 -5.79
CA ARG A 113 -12.04 -11.24 -5.11
C ARG A 113 -11.00 -12.33 -4.86
N LYS A 114 -10.09 -12.53 -5.81
CA LYS A 114 -9.02 -13.53 -5.72
C LYS A 114 -7.85 -13.09 -4.85
N GLU A 115 -7.50 -11.79 -4.90
CA GLU A 115 -6.29 -11.25 -4.29
C GLU A 115 -6.62 -10.11 -3.30
N ARG A 116 -7.53 -10.34 -2.36
CA ARG A 116 -8.05 -9.31 -1.44
C ARG A 116 -6.98 -8.56 -0.66
N ARG A 117 -5.85 -9.21 -0.33
CA ARG A 117 -4.75 -8.60 0.45
C ARG A 117 -3.88 -7.65 -0.36
N ARG A 118 -3.93 -7.77 -1.68
CA ARG A 118 -3.08 -7.01 -2.59
C ARG A 118 -3.54 -5.56 -2.77
N PHE A 119 -4.81 -5.27 -2.48
CA PHE A 119 -5.39 -3.98 -2.82
C PHE A 119 -5.84 -3.19 -1.62
N ILE A 120 -5.59 -1.88 -1.68
CA ILE A 120 -6.15 -0.86 -0.81
C ILE A 120 -6.97 0.11 -1.65
N LYS A 121 -8.01 0.70 -1.07
CA LYS A 121 -8.90 1.64 -1.75
C LYS A 121 -9.13 2.87 -0.92
N SER A 122 -9.13 4.02 -1.58
CA SER A 122 -9.43 5.31 -0.98
C SER A 122 -10.51 6.05 -1.79
N LYS A 123 -11.22 6.93 -1.10
CA LYS A 123 -12.21 7.82 -1.70
C LYS A 123 -11.54 9.06 -2.28
#